data_420ef0b79da3da6dbd58095e026b48b7
#
_entry.id   420ef0b79da3da6dbd58095e026b48b7
#
_cell.length_a   1.000
_cell.length_b   1.000
_cell.length_c   1.000
_cell.angle_alpha   90.00
_cell.angle_beta   90.00
_cell.angle_gamma   90.00
#
_symmetry.space_group_name_H-M   'P 1'
#
loop_
_entity.id
_entity.type
_entity.pdbx_description
1 polymer ?
#
loop_
_entity_poly.entity_id
_entity_poly.type
_entity_poly.pdbx_seq_one_letter_code
_entity_poly.pdbx_strand_id
1 'polypeptide(L)'
;TRIDDIFNMLQMNDIRDRLGGKMSTGMKQKVSIARTIVHDPPVIIFDEPTSGLDVLVARNVLRAVAALRDQGKCIIFSTHIMREVEKLCDRIAIIHRGKILAEGTLPELAEEYRQPDVEELFFDLIQRRDEEVIGTTQ
;
A
#
# COMPACT_ATOMS: atom_id res chain seq x y z
N THR A 1 -10.69 16.78 18.82
CA THR A 1 -9.23 16.61 19.03
C THR A 1 -8.64 15.77 17.91
N ARG A 2 -7.32 15.85 17.69
CA ARG A 2 -6.62 15.02 16.68
C ARG A 2 -6.91 13.51 16.82
N ILE A 3 -7.05 13.05 18.05
CA ILE A 3 -7.42 11.65 18.32
C ILE A 3 -8.81 11.35 17.75
N ASP A 4 -9.78 12.23 17.97
CA ASP A 4 -11.14 12.03 17.45
C ASP A 4 -11.17 12.06 15.91
N ASP A 5 -10.36 12.91 15.28
CA ASP A 5 -10.22 12.96 13.82
C ASP A 5 -9.66 11.64 13.26
N ILE A 6 -8.66 11.07 13.93
CA ILE A 6 -8.08 9.75 13.56
C ILE A 6 -9.10 8.63 13.77
N PHE A 7 -9.84 8.64 14.88
CA PHE A 7 -10.89 7.66 15.14
C PHE A 7 -12.01 7.70 14.09
N ASN A 8 -12.39 8.88 13.66
CA ASN A 8 -13.37 9.07 12.59
C ASN A 8 -12.81 8.62 11.23
N MET A 9 -11.58 9.02 10.90
CA MET A 9 -10.91 8.65 9.65
C MET A 9 -10.81 7.12 9.49
N LEU A 10 -10.43 6.42 10.54
CA LEU A 10 -10.26 4.96 10.57
C LEU A 10 -11.55 4.20 10.88
N GLN A 11 -12.66 4.91 11.14
CA GLN A 11 -13.95 4.30 11.54
C GLN A 11 -13.77 3.32 12.71
N MET A 12 -13.22 3.81 13.83
CA MET A 12 -12.91 2.97 14.98
C MET A 12 -13.52 3.48 16.30
N ASN A 13 -14.56 4.29 16.23
CA ASN A 13 -15.25 4.82 17.43
C ASN A 13 -15.89 3.71 18.27
N ASP A 14 -16.34 2.62 17.64
CA ASP A 14 -16.95 1.45 18.27
C ASP A 14 -15.97 0.58 19.06
N ILE A 15 -14.67 0.80 18.86
CA ILE A 15 -13.62 0.02 19.53
C ILE A 15 -12.81 0.84 20.55
N ARG A 16 -13.18 2.10 20.77
CA ARG A 16 -12.43 3.04 21.64
C ARG A 16 -12.10 2.46 23.01
N ASP A 17 -13.06 1.78 23.65
CA ASP A 17 -12.92 1.21 24.98
C ASP A 17 -12.67 -0.31 24.99
N ARG A 18 -12.40 -0.88 23.81
CA ARG A 18 -12.19 -2.32 23.68
C ARG A 18 -10.77 -2.71 24.08
N LEU A 19 -10.65 -3.75 24.90
CA LEU A 19 -9.36 -4.31 25.27
C LEU A 19 -8.64 -4.91 24.06
N GLY A 20 -7.35 -4.65 23.90
CA GLY A 20 -6.54 -5.10 22.77
C GLY A 20 -6.56 -6.61 22.53
N GLY A 21 -6.64 -7.41 23.61
CA GLY A 21 -6.77 -8.87 23.52
C GLY A 21 -8.10 -9.36 22.92
N LYS A 22 -9.12 -8.50 22.88
CA LYS A 22 -10.45 -8.80 22.32
C LYS A 22 -10.67 -8.17 20.92
N MET A 23 -9.62 -7.60 20.33
CA MET A 23 -9.67 -6.98 19.01
C MET A 23 -9.41 -8.00 17.90
N SER A 24 -10.17 -7.91 16.80
CA SER A 24 -9.91 -8.64 15.56
C SER A 24 -8.62 -8.16 14.88
N THR A 25 -8.11 -8.90 13.90
CA THR A 25 -6.95 -8.50 13.09
C THR A 25 -7.16 -7.12 12.47
N GLY A 26 -8.31 -6.86 11.86
CA GLY A 26 -8.62 -5.57 11.26
C GLY A 26 -8.69 -4.42 12.28
N MET A 27 -9.22 -4.66 13.47
CA MET A 27 -9.21 -3.68 14.56
C MET A 27 -7.78 -3.36 15.02
N LYS A 28 -6.94 -4.38 15.18
CA LYS A 28 -5.51 -4.21 15.53
C LYS A 28 -4.76 -3.43 14.46
N GLN A 29 -5.04 -3.69 13.18
CA GLN A 29 -4.44 -2.96 12.06
C GLN A 29 -4.81 -1.47 12.11
N LYS A 30 -6.08 -1.14 12.32
CA LYS A 30 -6.53 0.26 12.49
C LYS A 30 -5.82 0.94 13.65
N VAL A 31 -5.67 0.27 14.79
CA VAL A 31 -4.94 0.79 15.96
C VAL A 31 -3.46 1.02 15.63
N SER A 32 -2.82 0.10 14.89
CA SER A 32 -1.44 0.25 14.44
C SER A 32 -1.27 1.51 13.57
N ILE A 33 -2.17 1.71 12.60
CA ILE A 33 -2.18 2.90 11.74
C ILE A 33 -2.39 4.16 12.60
N ALA A 34 -3.36 4.17 13.51
CA ALA A 34 -3.64 5.30 14.40
C ALA A 34 -2.40 5.71 15.19
N ARG A 35 -1.66 4.74 15.74
CA ARG A 35 -0.40 4.99 16.47
C ARG A 35 0.67 5.61 15.57
N THR A 36 0.74 5.20 14.32
CA THR A 36 1.71 5.73 13.36
C THR A 36 1.43 7.18 13.00
N ILE A 37 0.16 7.58 12.91
CA ILE A 37 -0.23 8.90 12.41
C ILE A 37 -0.55 9.93 13.52
N VAL A 38 -0.65 9.51 14.77
CA VAL A 38 -1.09 10.39 15.87
C VAL A 38 -0.15 11.58 16.12
N HIS A 39 1.15 11.41 15.89
CA HIS A 39 2.17 12.45 16.06
C HIS A 39 2.45 13.27 14.79
N ASP A 40 1.62 13.09 13.74
CA ASP A 40 1.64 13.87 12.51
C ASP A 40 2.93 13.82 11.69
N PRO A 41 3.46 12.64 11.42
CA PRO A 41 4.72 12.54 10.68
C PRO A 41 4.54 13.09 9.26
N PRO A 42 5.58 13.73 8.68
CA PRO A 42 5.54 14.17 7.29
C PRO A 42 5.67 13.01 6.30
N VAL A 43 6.31 11.92 6.72
CA VAL A 43 6.52 10.70 5.91
C VAL A 43 5.94 9.50 6.64
N ILE A 44 5.18 8.66 5.94
CA ILE A 44 4.54 7.46 6.48
C ILE A 44 4.86 6.28 5.57
N ILE A 45 5.28 5.18 6.18
CA ILE A 45 5.54 3.92 5.46
C ILE A 45 4.47 2.91 5.85
N PHE A 46 3.76 2.39 4.84
CA PHE A 46 2.79 1.31 4.98
C PHE A 46 3.30 0.07 4.25
N ASP A 47 3.59 -0.97 5.01
CA ASP A 47 4.02 -2.26 4.47
C ASP A 47 2.84 -3.22 4.47
N GLU A 48 2.32 -3.53 3.27
CA GLU A 48 1.15 -4.40 3.03
C GLU A 48 -0.03 -4.15 4.00
N PRO A 49 -0.51 -2.91 4.18
CA PRO A 49 -1.45 -2.57 5.26
C PRO A 49 -2.82 -3.23 5.15
N THR A 50 -3.16 -3.81 4.00
CA THR A 50 -4.44 -4.48 3.73
C THR A 50 -4.35 -6.00 3.76
N SER A 51 -3.14 -6.54 3.91
CA SER A 51 -2.91 -7.99 3.90
C SER A 51 -3.69 -8.69 5.02
N GLY A 52 -4.41 -9.76 4.66
CA GLY A 52 -5.19 -10.56 5.61
C GLY A 52 -6.45 -9.87 6.17
N LEU A 53 -6.84 -8.72 5.63
CA LEU A 53 -8.06 -8.01 6.02
C LEU A 53 -9.24 -8.40 5.13
N ASP A 54 -10.45 -8.37 5.72
CA ASP A 54 -11.67 -8.44 4.90
C ASP A 54 -11.81 -7.18 4.02
N VAL A 55 -12.61 -7.30 2.96
CA VAL A 55 -12.76 -6.28 1.91
C VAL A 55 -13.22 -4.93 2.47
N LEU A 56 -14.10 -4.92 3.48
CA LEU A 56 -14.62 -3.67 4.04
C LEU A 56 -13.57 -2.96 4.88
N VAL A 57 -12.82 -3.70 5.70
CA VAL A 57 -11.73 -3.15 6.52
C VAL A 57 -10.59 -2.67 5.62
N ALA A 58 -10.18 -3.46 4.63
CA ALA A 58 -9.17 -3.07 3.65
C ALA A 58 -9.55 -1.75 2.94
N ARG A 59 -10.80 -1.64 2.48
CA ARG A 59 -11.32 -0.40 1.86
C ARG A 59 -11.21 0.82 2.79
N ASN A 60 -11.48 0.65 4.08
CA ASN A 60 -11.40 1.75 5.03
C ASN A 60 -9.94 2.16 5.26
N VAL A 61 -9.01 1.20 5.34
CA VAL A 61 -7.57 1.47 5.41
C VAL A 61 -7.10 2.26 4.19
N LEU A 62 -7.45 1.82 2.97
CA LEU A 62 -7.07 2.52 1.73
C LEU A 62 -7.63 3.94 1.66
N ARG A 63 -8.86 4.16 2.14
CA ARG A 63 -9.44 5.51 2.23
C ARG A 63 -8.66 6.40 3.21
N ALA A 64 -8.23 5.86 4.34
CA ALA A 64 -7.41 6.59 5.30
C ALA A 64 -6.05 6.95 4.70
N VAL A 65 -5.40 6.04 3.97
CA VAL A 65 -4.15 6.29 3.25
C VAL A 65 -4.32 7.40 2.21
N ALA A 66 -5.39 7.33 1.40
CA ALA A 66 -5.71 8.38 0.42
C ALA A 66 -5.92 9.74 1.09
N ALA A 67 -6.66 9.80 2.19
CA ALA A 67 -6.90 11.04 2.94
C ALA A 67 -5.60 11.64 3.51
N LEU A 68 -4.66 10.82 3.95
CA LEU A 68 -3.34 11.27 4.41
C LEU A 68 -2.49 11.83 3.25
N ARG A 69 -2.51 11.18 2.09
CA ARG A 69 -1.88 11.68 0.86
C ARG A 69 -2.46 13.05 0.48
N ASP A 70 -3.78 13.17 0.48
CA ASP A 70 -4.49 14.42 0.10
C ASP A 70 -4.24 15.56 1.10
N GLN A 71 -3.81 15.24 2.33
CA GLN A 71 -3.31 16.20 3.32
C GLN A 71 -1.83 16.61 3.07
N GLY A 72 -1.20 16.15 1.99
CA GLY A 72 0.17 16.47 1.62
C GLY A 72 1.24 15.63 2.32
N LYS A 73 0.87 14.48 2.90
CA LYS A 73 1.85 13.55 3.47
C LYS A 73 2.60 12.80 2.37
N CYS A 74 3.91 12.60 2.56
CA CYS A 74 4.66 11.68 1.75
C CYS A 74 4.38 10.24 2.21
N ILE A 75 3.87 9.40 1.31
CA ILE A 75 3.50 8.03 1.64
C ILE A 75 4.31 7.04 0.82
N ILE A 76 4.98 6.13 1.50
CA ILE A 76 5.57 4.93 0.90
C ILE A 76 4.64 3.76 1.21
N PHE A 77 4.15 3.10 0.18
CA PHE A 77 3.13 2.07 0.28
C PHE A 77 3.58 0.81 -0.44
N SER A 78 3.76 -0.30 0.27
CA SER A 78 4.01 -1.58 -0.37
C SER A 78 2.71 -2.38 -0.50
N THR A 79 2.52 -3.03 -1.62
CA THR A 79 1.40 -3.95 -1.87
C THR A 79 1.73 -4.90 -3.02
N HIS A 80 1.09 -6.05 -3.02
CA HIS A 80 1.07 -6.98 -4.15
C HIS A 80 -0.28 -6.95 -4.90
N ILE A 81 -1.16 -6.01 -4.56
CA ILE A 81 -2.50 -5.86 -5.14
C ILE A 81 -2.50 -4.70 -6.14
N MET A 82 -2.50 -5.00 -7.42
CA MET A 82 -2.35 -3.99 -8.50
C MET A 82 -3.44 -2.92 -8.47
N ARG A 83 -4.66 -3.27 -8.11
CA ARG A 83 -5.76 -2.29 -7.93
C ARG A 83 -5.48 -1.23 -6.86
N GLU A 84 -4.69 -1.54 -5.85
CA GLU A 84 -4.29 -0.56 -4.82
C GLU A 84 -3.26 0.41 -5.39
N VAL A 85 -2.30 -0.13 -6.17
CA VAL A 85 -1.30 0.66 -6.90
C VAL A 85 -1.98 1.69 -7.80
N GLU A 86 -2.90 1.24 -8.65
CA GLU A 86 -3.62 2.12 -9.60
C GLU A 86 -4.40 3.24 -8.93
N LYS A 87 -4.93 2.98 -7.72
CA LYS A 87 -5.78 3.96 -7.02
C LYS A 87 -5.03 4.94 -6.15
N LEU A 88 -3.88 4.54 -5.62
CA LEU A 88 -3.21 5.28 -4.56
C LEU A 88 -1.88 5.88 -4.97
N CYS A 89 -1.17 5.27 -5.91
CA CYS A 89 0.22 5.60 -6.18
C CYS A 89 0.35 6.62 -7.31
N ASP A 90 1.13 7.67 -7.09
CA ASP A 90 1.54 8.62 -8.13
C ASP A 90 2.74 8.09 -8.92
N ARG A 91 3.66 7.41 -8.22
CA ARG A 91 4.83 6.73 -8.78
C ARG A 91 4.95 5.34 -8.17
N ILE A 92 5.46 4.41 -8.94
CA ILE A 92 5.66 3.01 -8.52
C ILE A 92 7.09 2.55 -8.78
N ALA A 93 7.54 1.58 -7.99
CA ALA A 93 8.74 0.80 -8.25
C ALA A 93 8.38 -0.68 -8.17
N ILE A 94 8.65 -1.44 -9.22
CA ILE A 94 8.45 -2.89 -9.27
C ILE A 94 9.72 -3.56 -8.77
N ILE A 95 9.59 -4.33 -7.69
CA ILE A 95 10.72 -4.98 -7.04
C ILE A 95 10.58 -6.50 -7.15
N HIS A 96 11.64 -7.18 -7.60
CA HIS A 96 11.72 -8.64 -7.63
C HIS A 96 13.13 -9.12 -7.30
N ARG A 97 13.23 -10.13 -6.42
CA ARG A 97 14.51 -10.72 -5.95
C ARG A 97 15.54 -9.66 -5.54
N GLY A 98 15.09 -8.65 -4.78
CA GLY A 98 15.95 -7.59 -4.25
C GLY A 98 16.45 -6.58 -5.28
N LYS A 99 15.85 -6.54 -6.49
CA LYS A 99 16.18 -5.56 -7.53
C LYS A 99 14.94 -4.79 -7.96
N ILE A 100 15.13 -3.51 -8.27
CA ILE A 100 14.11 -2.68 -8.93
C ILE A 100 14.16 -3.04 -10.42
N LEU A 101 13.04 -3.52 -10.95
CA LEU A 101 12.89 -3.88 -12.36
C LEU A 101 12.42 -2.70 -13.21
N ALA A 102 11.55 -1.86 -12.65
CA ALA A 102 11.05 -0.65 -13.30
C ALA A 102 10.64 0.37 -12.24
N GLU A 103 10.72 1.65 -12.55
CA GLU A 103 10.30 2.76 -11.69
C GLU A 103 9.77 3.91 -12.54
N GLY A 104 8.61 4.46 -12.17
CA GLY A 104 7.99 5.59 -12.88
C GLY A 104 6.55 5.80 -12.46
N THR A 105 5.86 6.68 -13.16
CA THR A 105 4.40 6.80 -13.11
C THR A 105 3.76 5.69 -13.95
N LEU A 106 2.51 5.34 -13.68
CA LEU A 106 1.80 4.34 -14.49
C LEU A 106 1.76 4.70 -15.99
N PRO A 107 1.47 5.96 -16.39
CA PRO A 107 1.52 6.35 -17.81
C PRO A 107 2.91 6.23 -18.43
N GLU A 108 3.99 6.63 -17.73
CA GLU A 108 5.36 6.50 -18.23
C GLU A 108 5.72 5.03 -18.47
N LEU A 109 5.40 4.15 -17.52
CA LEU A 109 5.69 2.73 -17.66
C LEU A 109 4.83 2.05 -18.74
N ALA A 110 3.54 2.43 -18.85
CA ALA A 110 2.67 1.92 -19.88
C ALA A 110 3.19 2.26 -21.30
N GLU A 111 3.74 3.45 -21.49
CA GLU A 111 4.36 3.88 -22.75
C GLU A 111 5.69 3.17 -23.01
N GLU A 112 6.59 3.14 -22.02
CA GLU A 112 7.92 2.55 -22.11
C GLU A 112 7.87 1.06 -22.48
N TYR A 113 7.00 0.32 -21.78
CA TYR A 113 6.88 -1.13 -21.95
C TYR A 113 5.78 -1.55 -22.92
N ARG A 114 5.02 -0.58 -23.47
CA ARG A 114 3.87 -0.82 -24.36
C ARG A 114 2.83 -1.76 -23.74
N GLN A 115 2.68 -1.67 -22.43
CA GLN A 115 1.74 -2.47 -21.65
C GLN A 115 0.91 -1.55 -20.75
N PRO A 116 -0.37 -1.30 -21.09
CA PRO A 116 -1.23 -0.40 -20.32
C PRO A 116 -1.76 -1.01 -19.01
N ASP A 117 -1.77 -2.34 -18.91
CA ASP A 117 -2.21 -3.05 -17.71
C ASP A 117 -1.04 -3.27 -16.75
N VAL A 118 -1.15 -2.73 -15.56
CA VAL A 118 -0.07 -2.79 -14.55
C VAL A 118 0.18 -4.21 -14.03
N GLU A 119 -0.85 -5.05 -13.99
CA GLU A 119 -0.73 -6.45 -13.56
C GLU A 119 0.03 -7.27 -14.60
N GLU A 120 -0.31 -7.11 -15.89
CA GLU A 120 0.41 -7.73 -17.00
C GLU A 120 1.85 -7.22 -17.10
N LEU A 121 2.07 -5.91 -16.91
CA LEU A 121 3.40 -5.33 -16.87
C LEU A 121 4.26 -5.97 -15.76
N PHE A 122 3.68 -6.15 -14.59
CA PHE A 122 4.36 -6.78 -13.46
C PHE A 122 4.80 -8.23 -13.81
N PHE A 123 3.91 -9.03 -14.40
CA PHE A 123 4.23 -10.40 -14.81
C PHE A 123 5.27 -10.46 -15.91
N ASP A 124 5.17 -9.61 -16.92
CA ASP A 124 6.13 -9.53 -18.02
C ASP A 124 7.55 -9.23 -17.52
N LEU A 125 7.68 -8.27 -16.60
CA LEU A 125 8.98 -7.88 -16.04
C LEU A 125 9.59 -8.99 -15.19
N ILE A 126 8.79 -9.68 -14.37
CA ILE A 126 9.25 -10.81 -13.58
C ILE A 126 9.73 -11.95 -14.47
N GLN A 127 8.93 -12.31 -15.48
CA GLN A 127 9.28 -13.40 -16.39
C GLN A 127 10.60 -13.13 -17.12
N ARG A 128 10.77 -11.94 -17.70
CA ARG A 128 12.03 -11.54 -18.36
C ARG A 128 13.22 -11.64 -17.42
N ARG A 129 13.04 -11.19 -16.19
CA ARG A 129 14.11 -11.25 -15.18
C ARG A 129 14.49 -12.66 -14.79
N ASP A 130 13.51 -13.54 -14.61
CA ASP A 130 13.77 -14.95 -14.25
C ASP A 130 14.44 -15.71 -15.39
N GLU A 131 14.08 -15.44 -16.65
CA GLU A 131 14.74 -16.00 -17.83
C GLU A 131 16.21 -15.56 -17.93
N GLU A 132 16.52 -14.28 -17.67
CA GLU A 132 17.90 -13.77 -17.64
C GLU A 132 18.76 -14.49 -16.58
N VAL A 133 18.20 -14.74 -15.39
CA VAL A 133 18.92 -15.41 -14.28
C VAL A 133 19.21 -16.86 -14.64
N ILE A 134 18.27 -17.57 -15.27
CA ILE A 134 18.44 -18.98 -15.70
C ILE A 134 19.46 -19.07 -16.84
N GLY A 135 19.42 -18.15 -17.81
CA GLY A 135 20.36 -18.13 -18.93
C GLY A 135 21.82 -17.77 -18.56
N THR A 136 22.04 -17.16 -17.39
CA THR A 136 23.38 -16.80 -16.90
C THR A 136 24.04 -17.93 -16.09
N THR A 137 23.32 -19.01 -15.81
CA THR A 137 23.80 -20.13 -14.96
C THR A 137 24.26 -21.35 -15.80
N GLN A 138 24.35 -21.21 -17.11
CA GLN A 138 24.98 -22.17 -18.04
C GLN A 138 26.36 -21.61 -18.46
#